data_8a626f7ec1ac9dbebfea4ce96da71186
#
_entry.id   8a626f7ec1ac9dbebfea4ce96da71186
#
_cell.length_a   1.000
_cell.length_b   1.000
_cell.length_c   1.000
_cell.angle_alpha   90.00
_cell.angle_beta   90.00
_cell.angle_gamma   90.00
#
_symmetry.space_group_name_H-M   'P 1'
#
loop_
_entity.id
_entity.type
_entity.pdbx_description
1 polymer ?
#
loop_
_entity_poly.entity_id
_entity_poly.type
_entity_poly.pdbx_seq_one_letter_code
_entity_poly.pdbx_strand_id
1 'polypeptide(L)'
;MVEFTSQAVRKPYSKLFVAFFSGLLMTTVGLYLGQYVPDAVRFPLWFLELGMIFMMMFVRKRKAVGYSLMYGFMFISGVTLYTAVNHYTQLLGGPLVLKAFAVTTVSFGAIAVYAMLSKRDFSFLGGFLFVGLIALVLLQLFSVFFPVSSMTAQIYSGIGILIFVGYTLFDFSRLTVHGFTDEDIPMIVVSIYLDFINLFLYILQFIGIGSKN
;
A
#
# COMPACT_ATOMS: atom_id res chain seq x y z
N MET A 1 21.91 -40.39 -14.31
CA MET A 1 22.07 -39.63 -13.09
C MET A 1 21.86 -38.16 -13.48
N VAL A 2 20.66 -37.64 -13.35
CA VAL A 2 20.33 -36.25 -13.75
C VAL A 2 20.57 -35.40 -12.53
N GLU A 3 21.66 -34.62 -12.55
CA GLU A 3 21.90 -33.59 -11.54
C GLU A 3 20.79 -32.50 -11.65
N PHE A 4 19.85 -32.53 -10.73
CA PHE A 4 18.99 -31.40 -10.44
C PHE A 4 19.85 -30.34 -9.73
N THR A 5 20.54 -29.52 -10.52
CA THR A 5 21.06 -28.24 -10.00
C THR A 5 19.90 -27.41 -9.54
N SER A 6 19.64 -27.40 -8.22
CA SER A 6 18.75 -26.44 -7.59
C SER A 6 19.37 -25.05 -7.84
N GLN A 7 18.91 -24.37 -8.88
CA GLN A 7 19.19 -22.96 -9.04
C GLN A 7 18.62 -22.28 -7.79
N ALA A 8 19.50 -21.89 -6.88
CA ALA A 8 19.12 -21.07 -5.72
C ALA A 8 18.41 -19.84 -6.27
N VAL A 9 17.11 -19.74 -5.99
CA VAL A 9 16.28 -18.58 -6.41
C VAL A 9 16.98 -17.35 -5.85
N ARG A 10 17.61 -16.56 -6.71
CA ARG A 10 18.24 -15.31 -6.31
C ARG A 10 17.15 -14.40 -5.77
N LYS A 11 17.27 -14.02 -4.51
CA LYS A 11 16.34 -13.08 -3.86
C LYS A 11 16.92 -11.67 -4.00
N PRO A 12 16.54 -10.88 -5.02
CA PRO A 12 17.15 -9.59 -5.30
C PRO A 12 16.60 -8.49 -4.38
N TYR A 13 16.71 -8.67 -3.06
CA TYR A 13 16.19 -7.71 -2.06
C TYR A 13 16.70 -6.29 -2.26
N SER A 14 17.98 -6.11 -2.61
CA SER A 14 18.54 -4.77 -2.84
C SER A 14 17.81 -4.05 -3.96
N LYS A 15 17.52 -4.73 -5.06
CA LYS A 15 16.76 -4.15 -6.18
C LYS A 15 15.32 -3.85 -5.78
N LEU A 16 14.69 -4.73 -5.00
CA LEU A 16 13.34 -4.54 -4.48
C LEU A 16 13.26 -3.27 -3.63
N PHE A 17 14.16 -3.12 -2.65
CA PHE A 17 14.16 -1.95 -1.78
C PHE A 17 14.54 -0.66 -2.52
N VAL A 18 15.50 -0.70 -3.44
CA VAL A 18 15.82 0.45 -4.29
C VAL A 18 14.59 0.89 -5.10
N ALA A 19 13.89 -0.06 -5.73
CA ALA A 19 12.68 0.24 -6.49
C ALA A 19 11.55 0.78 -5.59
N PHE A 20 11.39 0.24 -4.39
CA PHE A 20 10.40 0.71 -3.41
C PHE A 20 10.70 2.15 -2.95
N PHE A 21 11.92 2.43 -2.50
CA PHE A 21 12.27 3.78 -2.02
C PHE A 21 12.29 4.82 -3.14
N SER A 22 12.77 4.47 -4.34
CA SER A 22 12.68 5.37 -5.49
C SER A 22 11.22 5.62 -5.92
N GLY A 23 10.36 4.61 -5.80
CA GLY A 23 8.92 4.75 -6.00
C GLY A 23 8.26 5.68 -4.98
N LEU A 24 8.65 5.60 -3.69
CA LEU A 24 8.19 6.54 -2.67
C LEU A 24 8.60 7.98 -2.96
N LEU A 25 9.79 8.19 -3.55
CA LEU A 25 10.19 9.53 -4.02
C LEU A 25 9.25 10.00 -5.15
N MET A 26 8.88 9.12 -6.10
CA MET A 26 7.89 9.46 -7.12
C MET A 26 6.51 9.79 -6.52
N THR A 27 6.07 9.03 -5.51
CA THR A 27 4.85 9.36 -4.76
C THR A 27 4.94 10.73 -4.09
N THR A 28 6.09 11.08 -3.50
CA THR A 28 6.31 12.40 -2.86
C THR A 28 6.23 13.52 -3.89
N VAL A 29 6.82 13.33 -5.08
CA VAL A 29 6.70 14.29 -6.18
C VAL A 29 5.24 14.42 -6.64
N GLY A 30 4.54 13.29 -6.80
CA GLY A 30 3.11 13.25 -7.12
C GLY A 30 2.27 13.98 -6.08
N LEU A 31 2.52 13.73 -4.79
CA LEU A 31 1.85 14.41 -3.67
C LEU A 31 2.04 15.93 -3.73
N TYR A 32 3.26 16.39 -3.97
CA TYR A 32 3.55 17.82 -4.12
C TYR A 32 2.80 18.43 -5.32
N LEU A 33 2.80 17.76 -6.46
CA LEU A 33 2.13 18.24 -7.66
C LEU A 33 0.61 18.12 -7.58
N GLY A 34 0.10 17.24 -6.72
CA GLY A 34 -1.34 17.04 -6.48
C GLY A 34 -2.07 18.31 -6.03
N GLN A 35 -1.40 19.26 -5.39
CA GLN A 35 -1.98 20.54 -5.00
C GLN A 35 -2.44 21.40 -6.19
N TYR A 36 -1.84 21.20 -7.38
CA TYR A 36 -2.17 21.95 -8.59
C TYR A 36 -3.19 21.23 -9.47
N VAL A 37 -3.55 19.97 -9.14
CA VAL A 37 -4.47 19.16 -9.94
C VAL A 37 -5.92 19.45 -9.53
N PRO A 38 -6.77 19.91 -10.47
CA PRO A 38 -8.19 20.15 -10.21
C PRO A 38 -8.93 18.88 -9.74
N ASP A 39 -9.92 19.05 -8.85
CA ASP A 39 -10.70 17.91 -8.33
C ASP A 39 -11.38 17.08 -9.43
N ALA A 40 -11.84 17.72 -10.50
CA ALA A 40 -12.45 17.04 -11.62
C ALA A 40 -11.53 16.01 -12.32
N VAL A 41 -10.21 16.20 -12.23
CA VAL A 41 -9.22 15.28 -12.83
C VAL A 41 -8.91 14.11 -11.89
N ARG A 42 -9.08 14.27 -10.59
CA ARG A 42 -8.72 13.25 -9.60
C ARG A 42 -9.58 12.00 -9.69
N PHE A 43 -10.87 12.17 -9.97
CA PHE A 43 -11.77 11.04 -10.12
C PHE A 43 -11.39 10.11 -11.30
N PRO A 44 -11.12 10.62 -12.53
CA PRO A 44 -10.54 9.81 -13.60
C PRO A 44 -9.20 9.14 -13.24
N LEU A 45 -8.34 9.78 -12.42
CA LEU A 45 -7.06 9.20 -12.04
C LEU A 45 -7.23 7.93 -11.19
N TRP A 46 -8.25 7.81 -10.35
CA TRP A 46 -8.53 6.57 -9.62
C TRP A 46 -8.82 5.39 -10.54
N PHE A 47 -9.57 5.61 -11.62
CA PHE A 47 -9.80 4.56 -12.62
C PHE A 47 -8.53 4.21 -13.38
N LEU A 48 -7.68 5.21 -13.65
CA LEU A 48 -6.37 4.98 -14.27
C LEU A 48 -5.47 4.12 -13.35
N GLU A 49 -5.43 4.41 -12.05
CA GLU A 49 -4.70 3.61 -11.06
C GLU A 49 -5.16 2.15 -11.06
N LEU A 50 -6.48 1.91 -10.99
CA LEU A 50 -7.03 0.57 -11.07
C LEU A 50 -6.64 -0.13 -12.38
N GLY A 51 -6.74 0.57 -13.51
CA GLY A 51 -6.33 0.06 -14.82
C GLY A 51 -4.84 -0.32 -14.87
N MET A 52 -3.97 0.49 -14.23
CA MET A 52 -2.54 0.20 -14.16
C MET A 52 -2.23 -1.05 -13.32
N ILE A 53 -2.94 -1.26 -12.20
CA ILE A 53 -2.82 -2.49 -11.39
C ILE A 53 -3.20 -3.70 -12.24
N PHE A 54 -4.35 -3.67 -12.91
CA PHE A 54 -4.77 -4.76 -13.79
C PHE A 54 -3.77 -5.00 -14.92
N MET A 55 -3.27 -3.94 -15.56
CA MET A 55 -2.30 -4.05 -16.64
C MET A 55 -1.00 -4.72 -16.16
N MET A 56 -0.52 -4.40 -14.95
CA MET A 56 0.68 -5.04 -14.38
C MET A 56 0.52 -6.55 -14.23
N MET A 57 -0.69 -7.07 -13.95
CA MET A 57 -0.94 -8.51 -13.88
C MET A 57 -0.69 -9.22 -15.22
N PHE A 58 -0.99 -8.56 -16.35
CA PHE A 58 -0.82 -9.12 -17.69
C PHE A 58 0.60 -8.94 -18.26
N VAL A 59 1.33 -7.90 -17.83
CA VAL A 59 2.66 -7.58 -18.37
C VAL A 59 3.81 -8.07 -17.51
N ARG A 60 3.55 -8.92 -16.52
CA ARG A 60 4.54 -9.45 -15.54
C ARG A 60 5.85 -9.92 -16.18
N LYS A 61 5.79 -10.53 -17.38
CA LYS A 61 6.97 -11.02 -18.13
C LYS A 61 7.75 -9.93 -18.87
N ARG A 62 7.23 -8.70 -18.96
CA ARG A 62 7.85 -7.57 -19.66
C ARG A 62 8.43 -6.58 -18.67
N LYS A 63 9.64 -6.86 -18.18
CA LYS A 63 10.31 -6.11 -17.10
C LYS A 63 10.28 -4.59 -17.28
N ALA A 64 10.67 -4.07 -18.45
CA ALA A 64 10.70 -2.62 -18.69
C ALA A 64 9.31 -1.98 -18.55
N VAL A 65 8.27 -2.61 -19.10
CA VAL A 65 6.89 -2.14 -19.00
C VAL A 65 6.40 -2.20 -17.55
N GLY A 66 6.76 -3.27 -16.81
CA GLY A 66 6.42 -3.41 -15.40
C GLY A 66 6.97 -2.27 -14.54
N TYR A 67 8.24 -1.90 -14.70
CA TYR A 67 8.84 -0.77 -13.97
C TYR A 67 8.20 0.58 -14.36
N SER A 68 7.94 0.81 -15.64
CA SER A 68 7.27 2.06 -16.09
C SER A 68 5.87 2.19 -15.48
N LEU A 69 5.11 1.10 -15.45
CA LEU A 69 3.78 1.08 -14.82
C LEU A 69 3.86 1.28 -13.29
N MET A 70 4.83 0.65 -12.63
CA MET A 70 5.05 0.80 -11.19
C MET A 70 5.33 2.26 -10.81
N TYR A 71 6.31 2.90 -11.47
CA TYR A 71 6.63 4.29 -11.18
C TYR A 71 5.50 5.25 -11.56
N GLY A 72 4.85 5.02 -12.70
CA GLY A 72 3.68 5.80 -13.13
C GLY A 72 2.53 5.67 -12.13
N PHE A 73 2.25 4.45 -11.66
CA PHE A 73 1.25 4.19 -10.64
C PHE A 73 1.57 4.92 -9.33
N MET A 74 2.80 4.78 -8.80
CA MET A 74 3.19 5.42 -7.55
C MET A 74 3.21 6.94 -7.64
N PHE A 75 3.52 7.51 -8.82
CA PHE A 75 3.40 8.94 -9.06
C PHE A 75 1.94 9.41 -9.03
N ILE A 76 1.06 8.75 -9.78
CA ILE A 76 -0.37 9.10 -9.85
C ILE A 76 -1.03 8.90 -8.49
N SER A 77 -0.70 7.82 -7.81
CA SER A 77 -1.17 7.57 -6.44
C SER A 77 -0.73 8.68 -5.46
N GLY A 78 0.46 9.25 -5.65
CA GLY A 78 0.86 10.45 -4.93
C GLY A 78 -0.04 11.65 -5.19
N VAL A 79 -0.42 11.88 -6.45
CA VAL A 79 -1.33 12.97 -6.84
C VAL A 79 -2.71 12.81 -6.19
N THR A 80 -3.27 11.61 -6.21
CA THR A 80 -4.58 11.33 -5.60
C THR A 80 -4.53 11.33 -4.07
N LEU A 81 -3.43 10.88 -3.47
CA LEU A 81 -3.18 10.91 -2.04
C LEU A 81 -3.19 12.33 -1.45
N TYR A 82 -2.84 13.36 -2.26
CA TYR A 82 -2.86 14.76 -1.82
C TYR A 82 -4.21 15.14 -1.20
N THR A 83 -5.33 14.69 -1.77
CA THR A 83 -6.67 15.02 -1.26
C THR A 83 -6.85 14.56 0.19
N ALA A 84 -6.47 13.33 0.50
CA ALA A 84 -6.59 12.79 1.86
C ALA A 84 -5.60 13.48 2.81
N VAL A 85 -4.34 13.63 2.42
CA VAL A 85 -3.31 14.27 3.25
C VAL A 85 -3.67 15.74 3.54
N ASN A 86 -4.13 16.49 2.53
CA ASN A 86 -4.54 17.87 2.71
C ASN A 86 -5.76 17.99 3.63
N HIS A 87 -6.78 17.14 3.45
CA HIS A 87 -7.94 17.09 4.32
C HIS A 87 -7.55 16.89 5.80
N TYR A 88 -6.72 15.90 6.09
CA TYR A 88 -6.28 15.65 7.46
C TYR A 88 -5.29 16.69 7.97
N THR A 89 -4.51 17.31 7.11
CA THR A 89 -3.64 18.44 7.50
C THR A 89 -4.46 19.65 7.94
N GLN A 90 -5.56 19.94 7.26
CA GLN A 90 -6.48 21.00 7.66
C GLN A 90 -7.25 20.65 8.95
N LEU A 91 -7.59 19.37 9.12
CA LEU A 91 -8.37 18.91 10.27
C LEU A 91 -7.53 18.78 11.56
N LEU A 92 -6.32 18.24 11.47
CA LEU A 92 -5.48 17.82 12.60
C LEU A 92 -4.22 18.68 12.77
N GLY A 93 -3.86 19.45 11.75
CA GLY A 93 -2.58 20.14 11.67
C GLY A 93 -1.44 19.24 11.14
N GLY A 94 -0.49 19.86 10.45
CA GLY A 94 0.66 19.17 9.85
C GLY A 94 1.47 18.30 10.84
N PRO A 95 1.77 18.77 12.08
CA PRO A 95 2.52 17.97 13.04
C PRO A 95 1.89 16.63 13.38
N LEU A 96 0.54 16.53 13.47
CA LEU A 96 -0.13 15.27 13.78
C LEU A 96 -0.14 14.32 12.58
N VAL A 97 -0.29 14.86 11.36
CA VAL A 97 -0.15 14.06 10.12
C VAL A 97 1.26 13.49 10.00
N LEU A 98 2.29 14.28 10.32
CA LEU A 98 3.68 13.80 10.33
C LEU A 98 3.91 12.73 11.40
N LYS A 99 3.32 12.86 12.59
CA LYS A 99 3.35 11.82 13.61
C LYS A 99 2.69 10.53 13.13
N ALA A 100 1.53 10.61 12.49
CA ALA A 100 0.85 9.45 11.92
C ALA A 100 1.74 8.76 10.88
N PHE A 101 2.39 9.53 10.01
CA PHE A 101 3.34 9.00 9.03
C PHE A 101 4.54 8.32 9.69
N ALA A 102 5.13 8.91 10.72
CA ALA A 102 6.25 8.34 11.46
C ALA A 102 5.85 7.03 12.17
N VAL A 103 4.69 7.00 12.85
CA VAL A 103 4.14 5.78 13.48
C VAL A 103 3.92 4.69 12.45
N THR A 104 3.31 5.03 11.30
CA THR A 104 3.11 4.08 10.20
C THR A 104 4.45 3.51 9.73
N THR A 105 5.43 4.37 9.46
CA THR A 105 6.74 3.95 8.95
C THR A 105 7.45 3.01 9.93
N VAL A 106 7.46 3.33 11.22
CA VAL A 106 8.08 2.50 12.25
C VAL A 106 7.34 1.17 12.40
N SER A 107 6.01 1.20 12.48
CA SER A 107 5.19 -0.01 12.63
C SER A 107 5.32 -0.92 11.41
N PHE A 108 5.20 -0.36 10.21
CA PHE A 108 5.36 -1.10 8.96
C PHE A 108 6.74 -1.74 8.85
N GLY A 109 7.81 -0.98 9.14
CA GLY A 109 9.18 -1.50 9.17
C GLY A 109 9.39 -2.61 10.18
N ALA A 110 8.84 -2.45 11.40
CA ALA A 110 8.92 -3.47 12.45
C ALA A 110 8.20 -4.76 12.05
N ILE A 111 7.00 -4.66 11.45
CA ILE A 111 6.22 -5.80 10.96
C ILE A 111 6.96 -6.49 9.81
N ALA A 112 7.51 -5.73 8.85
CA ALA A 112 8.28 -6.25 7.73
C ALA A 112 9.52 -7.03 8.23
N VAL A 113 10.30 -6.46 9.15
CA VAL A 113 11.46 -7.10 9.77
C VAL A 113 11.04 -8.37 10.51
N TYR A 114 9.98 -8.32 11.30
CA TYR A 114 9.45 -9.49 11.99
C TYR A 114 9.06 -10.60 11.00
N ALA A 115 8.31 -10.28 9.95
CA ALA A 115 7.87 -11.24 8.93
C ALA A 115 9.07 -11.90 8.24
N MET A 116 10.11 -11.10 7.92
CA MET A 116 11.33 -11.60 7.26
C MET A 116 12.19 -12.47 8.17
N LEU A 117 12.33 -12.12 9.45
CA LEU A 117 13.20 -12.82 10.40
C LEU A 117 12.54 -14.07 11.00
N SER A 118 11.23 -14.06 11.21
CA SER A 118 10.49 -15.17 11.82
C SER A 118 10.52 -16.43 10.98
N LYS A 119 10.76 -16.32 9.66
CA LYS A 119 10.72 -17.44 8.68
C LYS A 119 9.38 -18.21 8.71
N ARG A 120 8.35 -17.66 9.32
CA ARG A 120 7.00 -18.24 9.36
C ARG A 120 6.28 -17.95 8.06
N ASP A 121 5.52 -18.92 7.59
CA ASP A 121 4.64 -18.74 6.43
C ASP A 121 3.29 -18.19 6.90
N PHE A 122 3.01 -16.94 6.53
CA PHE A 122 1.73 -16.29 6.80
C PHE A 122 0.76 -16.37 5.61
N SER A 123 1.05 -17.23 4.60
CA SER A 123 0.19 -17.38 3.41
C SER A 123 -1.23 -17.84 3.74
N PHE A 124 -1.45 -18.50 4.88
CA PHE A 124 -2.78 -18.87 5.35
C PHE A 124 -3.72 -17.69 5.60
N LEU A 125 -3.17 -16.49 5.82
CA LEU A 125 -3.96 -15.27 6.00
C LEU A 125 -4.60 -14.78 4.71
N GLY A 126 -4.09 -15.18 3.52
CA GLY A 126 -4.45 -14.59 2.23
C GLY A 126 -5.96 -14.57 1.96
N GLY A 127 -6.66 -15.68 2.23
CA GLY A 127 -8.11 -15.75 2.04
C GLY A 127 -8.88 -14.80 2.97
N PHE A 128 -8.50 -14.77 4.25
CA PHE A 128 -9.10 -13.87 5.24
C PHE A 128 -8.86 -12.39 4.89
N LEU A 129 -7.63 -12.05 4.53
CA LEU A 129 -7.26 -10.68 4.17
C LEU A 129 -7.97 -10.22 2.90
N PHE A 130 -8.12 -11.11 1.91
CA PHE A 130 -8.85 -10.80 0.69
C PHE A 130 -10.33 -10.48 0.96
N VAL A 131 -11.01 -11.30 1.76
CA VAL A 131 -12.40 -11.03 2.16
C VAL A 131 -12.49 -9.73 2.97
N GLY A 132 -11.55 -9.51 3.89
CA GLY A 132 -11.46 -8.28 4.68
C GLY A 132 -11.26 -7.04 3.81
N LEU A 133 -10.40 -7.10 2.79
CA LEU A 133 -10.19 -6.00 1.84
C LEU A 133 -11.47 -5.68 1.06
N ILE A 134 -12.16 -6.71 0.55
CA ILE A 134 -13.45 -6.51 -0.14
C ILE A 134 -14.46 -5.85 0.80
N ALA A 135 -14.56 -6.32 2.05
CA ALA A 135 -15.45 -5.71 3.04
C ALA A 135 -15.12 -4.25 3.29
N LEU A 136 -13.81 -3.89 3.42
CA LEU A 136 -13.38 -2.51 3.58
C LEU A 136 -13.76 -1.66 2.37
N VAL A 137 -13.56 -2.14 1.15
CA VAL A 137 -13.93 -1.42 -0.09
C VAL A 137 -15.45 -1.21 -0.17
N LEU A 138 -16.24 -2.24 0.11
CA LEU A 138 -17.71 -2.13 0.11
C LEU A 138 -18.23 -1.16 1.16
N LEU A 139 -17.67 -1.19 2.38
CA LEU A 139 -18.02 -0.24 3.44
C LEU A 139 -17.64 1.18 3.08
N GLN A 140 -16.48 1.38 2.43
CA GLN A 140 -16.05 2.70 1.95
C GLN A 140 -17.01 3.21 0.87
N LEU A 141 -17.42 2.39 -0.08
CA LEU A 141 -18.40 2.76 -1.10
C LEU A 141 -19.77 3.05 -0.46
N PHE A 142 -20.21 2.25 0.50
CA PHE A 142 -21.45 2.50 1.24
C PHE A 142 -21.43 3.84 1.96
N SER A 143 -20.30 4.21 2.59
CA SER A 143 -20.15 5.46 3.32
C SER A 143 -20.25 6.72 2.46
N VAL A 144 -20.06 6.60 1.14
CA VAL A 144 -20.25 7.71 0.19
C VAL A 144 -21.74 8.08 0.08
N PHE A 145 -22.62 7.08 0.16
CA PHE A 145 -24.06 7.28 0.00
C PHE A 145 -24.78 7.43 1.34
N PHE A 146 -24.26 6.83 2.39
CA PHE A 146 -24.88 6.77 3.71
C PHE A 146 -23.91 7.27 4.78
N PRO A 147 -24.18 8.41 5.43
CA PRO A 147 -23.34 8.91 6.52
C PRO A 147 -23.21 7.89 7.65
N VAL A 148 -22.00 7.59 8.06
CA VAL A 148 -21.70 6.69 9.18
C VAL A 148 -21.37 7.50 10.44
N SER A 149 -21.71 6.95 11.63
CA SER A 149 -21.37 7.59 12.89
C SER A 149 -19.84 7.62 13.10
N SER A 150 -19.37 8.57 13.92
CA SER A 150 -17.94 8.66 14.28
C SER A 150 -17.42 7.34 14.90
N MET A 151 -18.23 6.70 15.76
CA MET A 151 -17.87 5.41 16.35
C MET A 151 -17.73 4.32 15.30
N THR A 152 -18.66 4.23 14.36
CA THR A 152 -18.60 3.26 13.26
C THR A 152 -17.36 3.49 12.40
N ALA A 153 -17.05 4.74 12.06
CA ALA A 153 -15.87 5.10 11.28
C ALA A 153 -14.57 4.80 12.03
N GLN A 154 -14.55 4.94 13.36
CA GLN A 154 -13.40 4.59 14.20
C GLN A 154 -13.17 3.08 14.25
N ILE A 155 -14.23 2.28 14.45
CA ILE A 155 -14.15 0.80 14.42
C ILE A 155 -13.67 0.35 13.03
N TYR A 156 -14.22 0.90 11.97
CA TYR A 156 -13.84 0.62 10.60
C TYR A 156 -12.35 0.90 10.34
N SER A 157 -11.84 2.05 10.79
CA SER A 157 -10.42 2.37 10.63
C SER A 157 -9.51 1.44 11.46
N GLY A 158 -9.94 1.05 12.65
CA GLY A 158 -9.22 0.04 13.44
C GLY A 158 -9.14 -1.32 12.75
N ILE A 159 -10.23 -1.79 12.16
CA ILE A 159 -10.26 -3.01 11.35
C ILE A 159 -9.33 -2.86 10.14
N GLY A 160 -9.35 -1.71 9.45
CA GLY A 160 -8.46 -1.42 8.33
C GLY A 160 -6.99 -1.52 8.71
N ILE A 161 -6.60 -0.96 9.87
CA ILE A 161 -5.24 -1.09 10.41
C ILE A 161 -4.87 -2.57 10.57
N LEU A 162 -5.73 -3.40 11.20
CA LEU A 162 -5.44 -4.82 11.41
C LEU A 162 -5.31 -5.59 10.09
N ILE A 163 -6.14 -5.29 9.10
CA ILE A 163 -6.06 -5.93 7.78
C ILE A 163 -4.76 -5.58 7.08
N PHE A 164 -4.32 -4.31 7.07
CA PHE A 164 -3.08 -3.94 6.40
C PHE A 164 -1.81 -4.32 7.17
N VAL A 165 -1.86 -4.44 8.49
CA VAL A 165 -0.85 -5.15 9.28
C VAL A 165 -0.75 -6.62 8.83
N GLY A 166 -1.87 -7.29 8.65
CA GLY A 166 -1.94 -8.65 8.14
C GLY A 166 -1.39 -8.78 6.72
N TYR A 167 -1.71 -7.87 5.81
CA TYR A 167 -1.14 -7.84 4.46
C TYR A 167 0.37 -7.64 4.47
N THR A 168 0.88 -6.72 5.29
CA THR A 168 2.32 -6.52 5.46
C THR A 168 3.02 -7.81 5.92
N LEU A 169 2.45 -8.52 6.92
CA LEU A 169 2.96 -9.83 7.33
C LEU A 169 2.94 -10.85 6.19
N PHE A 170 1.83 -10.93 5.47
CA PHE A 170 1.61 -11.86 4.37
C PHE A 170 2.61 -11.60 3.24
N ASP A 171 2.74 -10.36 2.77
CA ASP A 171 3.60 -10.02 1.63
C ASP A 171 5.07 -10.25 1.95
N PHE A 172 5.58 -9.74 3.08
CA PHE A 172 6.98 -9.93 3.45
C PHE A 172 7.32 -11.39 3.79
N SER A 173 6.40 -12.17 4.36
CA SER A 173 6.63 -13.59 4.57
C SER A 173 6.77 -14.37 3.25
N ARG A 174 5.93 -14.04 2.27
CA ARG A 174 6.01 -14.66 0.94
C ARG A 174 7.35 -14.42 0.25
N LEU A 175 7.93 -13.24 0.42
CA LEU A 175 9.26 -12.93 -0.13
C LEU A 175 10.35 -13.83 0.45
N THR A 176 10.24 -14.17 1.73
CA THR A 176 11.24 -15.00 2.40
C THR A 176 11.03 -16.48 2.17
N VAL A 177 9.78 -16.94 2.20
CA VAL A 177 9.44 -18.37 2.08
C VAL A 177 9.47 -18.85 0.62
N HIS A 178 8.78 -18.13 -0.28
CA HIS A 178 8.63 -18.55 -1.67
C HIS A 178 9.71 -17.98 -2.60
N GLY A 179 10.35 -16.87 -2.20
CA GLY A 179 11.31 -16.14 -3.03
C GLY A 179 10.61 -15.38 -4.17
N PHE A 180 11.41 -14.70 -4.98
CA PHE A 180 10.94 -13.91 -6.11
C PHE A 180 12.06 -13.66 -7.12
N THR A 181 11.71 -13.29 -8.35
CA THR A 181 12.63 -12.95 -9.43
C THR A 181 12.64 -11.44 -9.71
N ASP A 182 13.59 -11.00 -10.53
CA ASP A 182 13.67 -9.60 -10.98
C ASP A 182 12.38 -9.14 -11.70
N GLU A 183 11.70 -10.07 -12.38
CA GLU A 183 10.45 -9.78 -13.11
C GLU A 183 9.25 -9.53 -12.19
N ASP A 184 9.30 -10.07 -10.98
CA ASP A 184 8.25 -9.93 -10.00
C ASP A 184 8.32 -8.59 -9.24
N ILE A 185 9.51 -7.94 -9.23
CA ILE A 185 9.77 -6.74 -8.42
C ILE A 185 8.72 -5.64 -8.62
N PRO A 186 8.33 -5.24 -9.85
CA PRO A 186 7.38 -4.13 -10.00
C PRO A 186 6.04 -4.39 -9.30
N MET A 187 5.51 -5.61 -9.43
CA MET A 187 4.23 -5.96 -8.82
C MET A 187 4.34 -6.10 -7.30
N ILE A 188 5.44 -6.66 -6.81
CA ILE A 188 5.71 -6.76 -5.36
C ILE A 188 5.84 -5.37 -4.75
N VAL A 189 6.57 -4.45 -5.41
CA VAL A 189 6.73 -3.07 -4.93
C VAL A 189 5.37 -2.38 -4.82
N VAL A 190 4.50 -2.53 -5.81
CA VAL A 190 3.15 -1.95 -5.77
C VAL A 190 2.31 -2.57 -4.64
N SER A 191 2.39 -3.89 -4.42
CA SER A 191 1.70 -4.54 -3.31
C SER A 191 2.13 -3.97 -1.96
N ILE A 192 3.43 -3.97 -1.69
CA ILE A 192 4.03 -3.43 -0.45
C ILE A 192 3.72 -1.93 -0.28
N TYR A 193 3.73 -1.18 -1.37
CA TYR A 193 3.37 0.24 -1.38
C TYR A 193 1.90 0.45 -0.98
N LEU A 194 0.99 -0.34 -1.54
CA LEU A 194 -0.44 -0.26 -1.20
C LEU A 194 -0.69 -0.61 0.27
N ASP A 195 0.02 -1.61 0.82
CA ASP A 195 -0.05 -1.93 2.24
C ASP A 195 0.38 -0.74 3.10
N PHE A 196 1.51 -0.11 2.76
CA PHE A 196 2.04 1.04 3.49
C PHE A 196 1.09 2.24 3.44
N ILE A 197 0.61 2.62 2.24
CA ILE A 197 -0.25 3.79 2.06
C ILE A 197 -1.62 3.59 2.72
N ASN A 198 -2.21 2.41 2.58
CA ASN A 198 -3.50 2.13 3.23
C ASN A 198 -3.37 2.08 4.75
N LEU A 199 -2.30 1.48 5.28
CA LEU A 199 -2.01 1.51 6.71
C LEU A 199 -1.89 2.95 7.22
N PHE A 200 -1.17 3.81 6.50
CA PHE A 200 -1.06 5.23 6.82
C PHE A 200 -2.43 5.93 6.83
N LEU A 201 -3.24 5.73 5.79
CA LEU A 201 -4.55 6.35 5.69
C LEU A 201 -5.50 5.90 6.80
N TYR A 202 -5.51 4.62 7.16
CA TYR A 202 -6.34 4.12 8.26
C TYR A 202 -5.87 4.61 9.63
N ILE A 203 -4.55 4.69 9.88
CA ILE A 203 -4.00 5.32 11.09
C ILE A 203 -4.39 6.79 11.16
N LEU A 204 -4.26 7.51 10.06
CA LEU A 204 -4.62 8.92 9.97
C LEU A 204 -6.11 9.15 10.22
N GLN A 205 -6.97 8.32 9.65
CA GLN A 205 -8.41 8.33 9.88
C GLN A 205 -8.75 8.02 11.34
N PHE A 206 -8.13 7.00 11.94
CA PHE A 206 -8.36 6.60 13.32
C PHE A 206 -8.04 7.73 14.30
N ILE A 207 -6.88 8.40 14.12
CA ILE A 207 -6.46 9.55 14.92
C ILE A 207 -7.41 10.73 14.68
N GLY A 208 -7.80 10.98 13.42
CA GLY A 208 -8.65 12.09 13.03
C GLY A 208 -10.03 12.04 13.66
N ILE A 209 -10.58 10.85 13.85
CA ILE A 209 -11.87 10.67 14.53
C ILE A 209 -11.71 10.83 16.04
N GLY A 210 -10.66 10.25 16.63
CA GLY A 210 -10.39 10.34 18.07
C GLY A 210 -10.11 11.76 18.57
N SER A 211 -9.67 12.67 17.71
CA SER A 211 -9.40 14.07 18.07
C SER A 211 -10.66 14.95 18.10
N LYS A 212 -11.82 14.44 17.62
CA LYS A 212 -13.11 15.15 17.63
C LYS A 212 -14.00 14.84 18.84
N ASN A 213 -13.60 13.82 19.62
CA ASN A 213 -14.26 13.42 20.87
C ASN A 213 -13.47 13.93 22.06
#